data_6246b500325268dc30e85ef1f1a4403c
#
_entry.id   6246b500325268dc30e85ef1f1a4403c
#
_cell.length_a   1.000
_cell.length_b   1.000
_cell.length_c   1.000
_cell.angle_alpha   90.00
_cell.angle_beta   90.00
_cell.angle_gamma   90.00
#
_symmetry.space_group_name_H-M   'P 1'
#
loop_
_entity.id
_entity.type
_entity.pdbx_description
1 polymer ?
#
loop_
_entity_poly.entity_id
_entity_poly.type
_entity_poly.pdbx_seq_one_letter_code
_entity_poly.pdbx_strand_id
1 'polypeptide(L)'
;MKDITVIDDFFDEKELSILVNNLNKIDFTSLKTKVGDPYGFGHGFTENKDNKWLFDKIKKHFLKDKNLKAIDCSFRLRHNFEKMLPHQDDHVNYLFLAYLKGKELMYNGTGFYNDVDDDNINLDRYVGFKVNRVIFFNSFISHSDLQSLGESSPRYTLNMFYKYD
;
A
#
# COMPACT_ATOMS: atom_id res chain seq x y z
N MET A 1 -10.84 18.11 -4.57
CA MET A 1 -10.62 17.28 -3.37
C MET A 1 -9.80 16.09 -3.81
N LYS A 2 -8.64 15.84 -3.21
CA LYS A 2 -7.79 14.71 -3.61
C LYS A 2 -8.51 13.43 -3.18
N ASP A 3 -8.78 12.52 -4.13
CA ASP A 3 -9.63 11.35 -3.88
C ASP A 3 -8.85 10.26 -3.15
N ILE A 4 -9.23 10.02 -1.89
CA ILE A 4 -8.81 8.87 -1.09
C ILE A 4 -10.07 8.08 -0.78
N THR A 5 -10.14 6.85 -1.25
CA THR A 5 -11.23 5.92 -0.96
C THR A 5 -10.75 4.87 0.02
N VAL A 6 -11.50 4.66 1.11
CA VAL A 6 -11.21 3.66 2.15
C VAL A 6 -12.39 2.69 2.22
N ILE A 7 -12.13 1.39 2.15
CA ILE A 7 -13.15 0.35 2.27
C ILE A 7 -12.66 -0.69 3.29
N ASP A 8 -13.47 -0.94 4.32
CA ASP A 8 -13.26 -2.04 5.27
C ASP A 8 -13.87 -3.32 4.73
N ASP A 9 -13.30 -4.44 5.15
CA ASP A 9 -13.79 -5.80 4.84
C ASP A 9 -13.94 -6.02 3.32
N PHE A 10 -12.95 -5.54 2.55
CA PHE A 10 -12.98 -5.53 1.09
C PHE A 10 -12.93 -6.92 0.48
N PHE A 11 -12.11 -7.81 1.02
CA PHE A 11 -12.02 -9.21 0.61
C PHE A 11 -12.99 -10.06 1.44
N ASP A 12 -13.63 -11.05 0.83
CA ASP A 12 -14.30 -12.07 1.60
C ASP A 12 -13.28 -12.97 2.35
N GLU A 13 -13.76 -13.82 3.26
CA GLU A 13 -12.88 -14.66 4.09
C GLU A 13 -11.97 -15.58 3.27
N LYS A 14 -12.48 -16.12 2.16
CA LYS A 14 -11.72 -17.01 1.28
C LYS A 14 -10.62 -16.24 0.54
N GLU A 15 -10.97 -15.09 -0.03
CA GLU A 15 -10.04 -14.22 -0.74
C GLU A 15 -8.92 -13.73 0.18
N LEU A 16 -9.29 -13.26 1.38
CA LEU A 16 -8.31 -12.81 2.39
C LEU A 16 -7.40 -13.97 2.81
N SER A 17 -7.95 -15.15 3.05
CA SER A 17 -7.19 -16.34 3.40
C SER A 17 -6.17 -16.72 2.33
N ILE A 18 -6.54 -16.62 1.04
CA ILE A 18 -5.61 -16.86 -0.08
C ILE A 18 -4.44 -15.86 -0.02
N LEU A 19 -4.72 -14.56 0.15
CA LEU A 19 -3.69 -13.54 0.20
C LEU A 19 -2.75 -13.73 1.41
N VAL A 20 -3.30 -13.98 2.59
CA VAL A 20 -2.51 -14.19 3.82
C VAL A 20 -1.69 -15.46 3.76
N ASN A 21 -2.23 -16.56 3.19
CA ASN A 21 -1.49 -17.80 3.01
C ASN A 21 -0.32 -17.66 2.03
N ASN A 22 -0.46 -16.79 1.03
CA ASN A 22 0.64 -16.49 0.12
C ASN A 22 1.81 -15.81 0.84
N LEU A 23 1.55 -14.95 1.84
CA LEU A 23 2.61 -14.30 2.62
C LEU A 23 3.55 -15.27 3.32
N ASN A 24 3.06 -16.47 3.66
CA ASN A 24 3.86 -17.50 4.33
C ASN A 24 4.72 -18.34 3.36
N LYS A 25 4.55 -18.15 2.05
CA LYS A 25 5.19 -18.95 0.99
C LYS A 25 6.19 -18.15 0.16
N ILE A 26 6.23 -16.85 0.34
CA ILE A 26 7.07 -15.95 -0.46
C ILE A 26 8.31 -15.51 0.31
N ASP A 27 9.41 -15.37 -0.40
CA ASP A 27 10.63 -14.78 0.12
C ASP A 27 10.59 -13.26 -0.11
N PHE A 28 10.66 -12.52 0.99
CA PHE A 28 10.74 -11.07 0.93
C PHE A 28 12.19 -10.62 0.73
N THR A 29 12.41 -9.79 -0.28
CA THR A 29 13.71 -9.17 -0.54
C THR A 29 13.75 -7.73 -0.04
N SER A 30 14.91 -7.30 0.47
CA SER A 30 15.09 -5.91 0.91
C SER A 30 14.89 -4.93 -0.24
N LEU A 31 14.03 -3.95 -0.01
CA LEU A 31 13.82 -2.82 -0.90
C LEU A 31 14.74 -1.68 -0.47
N LYS A 32 15.38 -1.03 -1.45
CA LYS A 32 16.35 0.04 -1.20
C LYS A 32 16.00 1.28 -2.02
N THR A 33 16.24 2.44 -1.44
CA THR A 33 16.21 3.70 -2.16
C THR A 33 17.31 3.75 -3.25
N LYS A 34 17.28 4.78 -4.10
CA LYS A 34 18.33 5.01 -5.12
C LYS A 34 19.73 5.17 -4.50
N VAL A 35 19.81 5.63 -3.25
CA VAL A 35 21.07 5.79 -2.50
C VAL A 35 21.44 4.57 -1.66
N GLY A 36 20.63 3.51 -1.70
CA GLY A 36 20.93 2.23 -1.07
C GLY A 36 20.33 2.00 0.32
N ASP A 37 19.63 2.99 0.89
CA ASP A 37 19.01 2.85 2.22
C ASP A 37 17.81 1.90 2.18
N PRO A 38 17.71 0.96 3.12
CA PRO A 38 16.57 0.06 3.18
C PRO A 38 15.30 0.81 3.62
N TYR A 39 14.19 0.54 2.95
CA TYR A 39 12.89 1.09 3.31
C TYR A 39 11.77 0.05 3.43
N GLY A 40 12.13 -1.21 3.56
CA GLY A 40 11.22 -2.33 3.74
C GLY A 40 11.62 -3.55 2.96
N PHE A 41 10.71 -4.50 2.89
CA PHE A 41 10.88 -5.74 2.14
C PHE A 41 9.70 -5.92 1.19
N GLY A 42 9.95 -6.48 0.02
CA GLY A 42 8.94 -6.71 -1.00
C GLY A 42 9.09 -8.02 -1.75
N HIS A 43 7.98 -8.46 -2.33
CA HIS A 43 7.93 -9.55 -3.28
C HIS A 43 7.00 -9.16 -4.42
N GLY A 44 7.58 -8.93 -5.61
CA GLY A 44 6.83 -8.54 -6.80
C GLY A 44 6.08 -9.72 -7.42
N PHE A 45 4.94 -9.45 -8.05
CA PHE A 45 4.19 -10.43 -8.83
C PHE A 45 3.51 -9.77 -10.04
N THR A 46 3.07 -10.57 -10.98
CA THR A 46 2.31 -10.14 -12.16
C THR A 46 0.97 -10.86 -12.23
N GLU A 47 0.03 -10.29 -13.00
CA GLU A 47 -1.24 -10.96 -13.28
C GLU A 47 -1.00 -12.31 -13.96
N ASN A 48 -1.68 -13.35 -13.47
CA ASN A 48 -1.71 -14.68 -14.03
C ASN A 48 -3.07 -15.36 -13.71
N LYS A 49 -3.28 -16.59 -14.18
CA LYS A 49 -4.55 -17.31 -13.99
C LYS A 49 -4.96 -17.51 -12.53
N ASP A 50 -3.99 -17.61 -11.62
CA ASP A 50 -4.25 -17.94 -10.21
C ASP A 50 -4.63 -16.69 -9.39
N ASN A 51 -4.21 -15.51 -9.84
CA ASN A 51 -4.48 -14.23 -9.17
C ASN A 51 -5.38 -13.28 -9.99
N LYS A 52 -5.83 -13.66 -11.16
CA LYS A 52 -6.69 -12.84 -12.03
C LYS A 52 -7.92 -12.28 -11.31
N TRP A 53 -8.52 -13.06 -10.42
CA TRP A 53 -9.66 -12.65 -9.62
C TRP A 53 -9.41 -11.36 -8.82
N LEU A 54 -8.17 -11.18 -8.33
CA LEU A 54 -7.75 -9.99 -7.58
C LEU A 54 -7.78 -8.75 -8.48
N PHE A 55 -7.18 -8.85 -9.67
CA PHE A 55 -7.17 -7.76 -10.66
C PHE A 55 -8.59 -7.41 -11.12
N ASP A 56 -9.42 -8.41 -11.41
CA ASP A 56 -10.81 -8.22 -11.80
C ASP A 56 -11.63 -7.54 -10.69
N LYS A 57 -11.43 -7.94 -9.43
CA LYS A 57 -12.11 -7.34 -8.28
C LYS A 57 -11.74 -5.86 -8.11
N ILE A 58 -10.45 -5.53 -8.15
CA ILE A 58 -9.98 -4.14 -8.04
C ILE A 58 -10.48 -3.31 -9.23
N LYS A 59 -10.39 -3.84 -10.45
CA LYS A 59 -10.90 -3.19 -11.65
C LYS A 59 -12.39 -2.88 -11.51
N LYS A 60 -13.19 -3.83 -11.07
CA LYS A 60 -14.63 -3.67 -10.86
C LYS A 60 -14.96 -2.56 -9.86
N HIS A 61 -14.18 -2.39 -8.80
CA HIS A 61 -14.50 -1.45 -7.73
C HIS A 61 -13.96 -0.05 -7.96
N PHE A 62 -12.76 0.09 -8.53
CA PHE A 62 -12.04 1.36 -8.55
C PHE A 62 -11.76 1.89 -9.96
N LEU A 63 -11.79 1.03 -10.99
CA LEU A 63 -11.27 1.36 -12.30
C LEU A 63 -12.32 1.29 -13.43
N LYS A 64 -13.62 1.18 -13.12
CA LYS A 64 -14.68 0.94 -14.10
C LYS A 64 -14.64 1.88 -15.31
N ASP A 65 -14.37 3.16 -15.05
CA ASP A 65 -14.39 4.22 -16.05
C ASP A 65 -12.99 4.78 -16.37
N LYS A 66 -11.93 4.02 -15.97
CA LYS A 66 -10.55 4.45 -16.12
C LYS A 66 -9.79 3.45 -16.98
N ASN A 67 -9.13 3.94 -18.02
CA ASN A 67 -8.20 3.12 -18.81
C ASN A 67 -6.85 3.04 -18.11
N LEU A 68 -6.81 2.26 -17.02
CA LEU A 68 -5.64 2.08 -16.17
C LEU A 68 -5.19 0.62 -16.19
N LYS A 69 -3.89 0.41 -16.25
CA LYS A 69 -3.26 -0.89 -16.07
C LYS A 69 -2.36 -0.92 -14.83
N ALA A 70 -2.28 -2.07 -14.20
CA ALA A 70 -1.29 -2.32 -13.16
C ALA A 70 0.10 -2.44 -13.79
N ILE A 71 1.07 -1.69 -13.28
CA ILE A 71 2.44 -1.69 -13.78
C ILE A 71 3.44 -2.23 -12.75
N ASP A 72 3.11 -2.19 -11.47
CA ASP A 72 3.88 -2.81 -10.39
C ASP A 72 2.90 -3.35 -9.34
N CYS A 73 3.08 -4.60 -8.96
CA CYS A 73 2.30 -5.28 -7.95
C CYS A 73 3.24 -5.98 -6.99
N SER A 74 3.08 -5.75 -5.71
CA SER A 74 3.95 -6.38 -4.71
C SER A 74 3.27 -6.59 -3.37
N PHE A 75 3.62 -7.69 -2.73
CA PHE A 75 3.46 -7.81 -1.27
C PHE A 75 4.60 -7.05 -0.60
N ARG A 76 4.28 -6.31 0.44
CA ARG A 76 5.24 -5.49 1.20
C ARG A 76 5.23 -5.90 2.66
N LEU A 77 6.41 -5.94 3.27
CA LEU A 77 6.62 -6.09 4.70
C LEU A 77 7.36 -4.87 5.21
N ARG A 78 6.80 -4.23 6.22
CA ARG A 78 7.40 -3.08 6.91
C ARG A 78 7.64 -3.39 8.36
N HIS A 79 8.77 -2.94 8.88
CA HIS A 79 9.16 -2.99 10.28
C HIS A 79 9.26 -1.58 10.86
N ASN A 80 9.15 -1.46 12.19
CA ASN A 80 9.16 -0.19 12.90
C ASN A 80 10.50 0.57 12.88
N PHE A 81 11.57 -0.07 12.45
CA PHE A 81 12.89 0.57 12.34
C PHE A 81 13.16 1.18 10.96
N GLU A 82 12.29 0.96 10.01
CA GLU A 82 12.44 1.47 8.65
C GLU A 82 11.80 2.85 8.56
N LYS A 83 12.62 3.86 8.24
CA LYS A 83 12.15 5.23 8.07
C LYS A 83 11.73 5.46 6.63
N MET A 84 10.53 5.96 6.46
CA MET A 84 10.05 6.43 5.18
C MET A 84 9.47 7.83 5.33
N LEU A 85 10.09 8.79 4.66
CA LEU A 85 9.58 10.16 4.60
C LEU A 85 8.34 10.22 3.69
N PRO A 86 7.46 11.20 3.92
CA PRO A 86 6.36 11.47 3.00
C PRO A 86 6.88 11.68 1.58
N HIS A 87 6.27 11.01 0.61
CA HIS A 87 6.66 11.04 -0.80
C HIS A 87 5.45 10.93 -1.70
N GLN A 88 5.64 11.24 -2.96
CA GLN A 88 4.71 11.01 -4.05
C GLN A 88 5.26 9.93 -4.97
N ASP A 89 4.37 9.10 -5.51
CA ASP A 89 4.72 8.12 -6.54
C ASP A 89 4.42 8.73 -7.93
N ASP A 90 5.26 9.64 -8.40
CA ASP A 90 5.07 10.47 -9.60
C ASP A 90 5.10 9.68 -10.93
N HIS A 91 5.59 8.46 -10.91
CA HIS A 91 5.66 7.56 -12.07
C HIS A 91 4.36 6.78 -12.34
N VAL A 92 3.37 6.87 -11.44
CA VAL A 92 2.06 6.23 -11.53
C VAL A 92 0.92 7.23 -11.29
N ASN A 93 -0.32 6.83 -11.47
CA ASN A 93 -1.48 7.71 -11.28
C ASN A 93 -2.29 7.35 -10.02
N TYR A 94 -2.38 6.07 -9.71
CA TYR A 94 -3.13 5.59 -8.55
C TYR A 94 -2.40 4.45 -7.84
N LEU A 95 -2.59 4.40 -6.53
CA LEU A 95 -2.14 3.30 -5.68
C LEU A 95 -3.35 2.63 -5.03
N PHE A 96 -3.39 1.31 -5.12
CA PHE A 96 -4.21 0.43 -4.30
C PHE A 96 -3.32 -0.17 -3.21
N LEU A 97 -3.70 0.02 -1.96
CA LEU A 97 -3.02 -0.52 -0.79
C LEU A 97 -4.03 -1.31 0.04
N ALA A 98 -3.74 -2.57 0.35
CA ALA A 98 -4.53 -3.38 1.26
C ALA A 98 -3.70 -3.83 2.46
N TYR A 99 -4.25 -3.68 3.66
CA TYR A 99 -3.66 -4.22 4.88
C TYR A 99 -4.04 -5.69 5.05
N LEU A 100 -3.06 -6.58 5.06
CA LEU A 100 -3.30 -8.03 5.06
C LEU A 100 -3.04 -8.69 6.41
N LYS A 101 -1.96 -8.27 7.12
CA LYS A 101 -1.56 -8.88 8.39
C LYS A 101 -0.74 -7.90 9.20
N GLY A 102 -0.98 -7.84 10.51
CA GLY A 102 -0.29 -6.97 11.47
C GLY A 102 -1.15 -6.73 12.70
N LYS A 103 -0.66 -5.89 13.61
CA LYS A 103 -1.41 -5.43 14.78
C LYS A 103 -2.07 -4.08 14.50
N GLU A 104 -3.26 -3.87 15.03
CA GLU A 104 -3.99 -2.61 14.93
C GLU A 104 -3.44 -1.55 15.91
N LEU A 105 -2.20 -1.14 15.67
CA LEU A 105 -1.53 -0.10 16.44
C LEU A 105 -1.63 1.24 15.69
N MET A 106 -1.62 2.36 16.44
CA MET A 106 -1.77 3.69 15.86
C MET A 106 -0.77 3.94 14.72
N TYR A 107 0.50 3.64 14.92
CA TYR A 107 1.54 3.95 13.91
C TYR A 107 1.69 2.89 12.80
N ASN A 108 0.85 1.87 12.76
CA ASN A 108 0.81 0.91 11.65
C ASN A 108 0.00 1.39 10.43
N GLY A 109 -0.66 2.53 10.52
CA GLY A 109 -1.47 3.10 9.45
C GLY A 109 -0.68 3.83 8.36
N THR A 110 -1.41 4.59 7.55
CA THR A 110 -0.88 5.41 6.47
C THR A 110 -1.29 6.87 6.69
N GLY A 111 -0.31 7.75 6.72
CA GLY A 111 -0.50 9.20 6.74
C GLY A 111 -0.54 9.77 5.33
N PHE A 112 -1.37 10.79 5.14
CA PHE A 112 -1.44 11.62 3.94
C PHE A 112 -1.14 13.05 4.32
N TYR A 113 -0.36 13.75 3.53
CA TYR A 113 0.24 15.01 3.90
C TYR A 113 -0.09 16.09 2.89
N ASN A 114 -0.33 17.30 3.39
CA ASN A 114 -0.32 18.53 2.61
C ASN A 114 1.07 19.17 2.75
N ASP A 115 1.49 19.85 1.69
CA ASP A 115 2.67 20.72 1.69
C ASP A 115 3.89 20.08 2.39
N VAL A 116 4.51 19.14 1.68
CA VAL A 116 5.78 18.56 2.11
C VAL A 116 6.89 19.40 1.51
N ASP A 117 7.46 20.29 2.30
CA ASP A 117 8.76 20.90 2.05
C ASP A 117 9.76 20.46 3.13
N ASP A 118 11.02 20.82 3.00
CA ASP A 118 12.08 20.36 3.89
C ASP A 118 11.85 20.75 5.37
N ASP A 119 11.04 21.78 5.62
CA ASP A 119 10.79 22.33 6.96
C ASP A 119 9.40 22.01 7.52
N ASN A 120 8.44 21.62 6.65
CA ASN A 120 7.03 21.45 7.02
C ASN A 120 6.45 20.12 6.53
N ILE A 121 6.15 19.23 7.46
CA ILE A 121 5.43 17.98 7.20
C ILE A 121 4.09 18.06 7.91
N ASN A 122 3.05 18.46 7.19
CA ASN A 122 1.71 18.59 7.74
C ASN A 122 0.88 17.34 7.45
N LEU A 123 0.61 16.55 8.48
CA LEU A 123 -0.32 15.42 8.39
C LEU A 123 -1.74 15.96 8.22
N ASP A 124 -2.34 15.74 7.04
CA ASP A 124 -3.72 16.15 6.73
C ASP A 124 -4.73 15.08 7.10
N ARG A 125 -4.40 13.83 6.79
CA ARG A 125 -5.27 12.67 7.04
C ARG A 125 -4.48 11.48 7.51
N TYR A 126 -5.15 10.66 8.29
CA TYR A 126 -4.62 9.40 8.76
C TYR A 126 -5.64 8.28 8.52
N VAL A 127 -5.18 7.19 7.92
CA VAL A 127 -5.96 5.95 7.80
C VAL A 127 -5.32 4.88 8.66
N GLY A 128 -5.97 4.56 9.77
CA GLY A 128 -5.51 3.55 10.72
C GLY A 128 -5.42 2.17 10.10
N PHE A 129 -4.45 1.39 10.56
CA PHE A 129 -4.31 -0.01 10.17
C PHE A 129 -5.50 -0.83 10.69
N LYS A 130 -6.14 -1.56 9.79
CA LYS A 130 -7.14 -2.60 10.09
C LYS A 130 -6.97 -3.70 9.06
N VAL A 131 -6.88 -4.95 9.48
CA VAL A 131 -6.82 -6.09 8.55
C VAL A 131 -8.02 -6.06 7.63
N ASN A 132 -7.82 -6.35 6.35
CA ASN A 132 -8.84 -6.31 5.29
C ASN A 132 -9.38 -4.90 4.96
N ARG A 133 -8.71 -3.84 5.41
CA ARG A 133 -8.96 -2.48 4.94
C ARG A 133 -8.16 -2.21 3.68
N VAL A 134 -8.79 -1.62 2.69
CA VAL A 134 -8.11 -1.14 1.49
C VAL A 134 -8.19 0.38 1.38
N ILE A 135 -7.16 0.95 0.79
CA ILE A 135 -7.06 2.37 0.46
C ILE A 135 -6.76 2.45 -1.02
N PHE A 136 -7.56 3.24 -1.76
CA PHE A 136 -7.28 3.56 -3.16
C PHE A 136 -7.19 5.08 -3.28
N PHE A 137 -6.07 5.57 -3.82
CA PHE A 137 -5.82 7.00 -3.85
C PHE A 137 -4.94 7.43 -5.04
N ASN A 138 -5.02 8.72 -5.36
CA ASN A 138 -4.15 9.34 -6.35
C ASN A 138 -2.71 9.39 -5.82
N SER A 139 -1.77 8.86 -6.58
CA SER A 139 -0.36 8.71 -6.20
C SER A 139 0.42 10.03 -6.03
N PHE A 140 -0.12 11.13 -6.57
CA PHE A 140 0.42 12.48 -6.34
C PHE A 140 0.03 13.09 -4.97
N ILE A 141 -0.72 12.35 -4.13
CA ILE A 141 -0.91 12.72 -2.74
C ILE A 141 0.33 12.27 -1.97
N SER A 142 1.01 13.20 -1.29
CA SER A 142 2.13 12.86 -0.43
C SER A 142 1.66 11.93 0.69
N HIS A 143 2.34 10.80 0.84
CA HIS A 143 1.96 9.77 1.80
C HIS A 143 3.17 9.04 2.35
N SER A 144 3.03 8.47 3.54
CA SER A 144 4.00 7.53 4.13
C SER A 144 3.33 6.60 5.13
N ASP A 145 4.03 5.53 5.51
CA ASP A 145 3.68 4.86 6.76
C ASP A 145 4.11 5.71 7.97
N LEU A 146 3.56 5.40 9.13
CA LEU A 146 3.85 6.12 10.37
C LEU A 146 4.69 5.28 11.36
N GLN A 147 5.21 4.14 10.95
CA GLN A 147 5.89 3.19 11.85
C GLN A 147 7.14 3.77 12.51
N SER A 148 7.78 4.76 11.90
CA SER A 148 8.93 5.45 12.49
C SER A 148 8.58 6.47 13.56
N LEU A 149 7.30 6.77 13.79
CA LEU A 149 6.86 7.84 14.70
C LEU A 149 6.51 7.34 16.11
N GLY A 150 6.33 6.04 16.31
CA GLY A 150 5.96 5.53 17.62
C GLY A 150 5.83 4.01 17.68
N GLU A 151 5.08 3.52 18.68
CA GLU A 151 4.87 2.08 18.83
C GLU A 151 4.18 1.50 17.61
N SER A 152 4.83 0.56 16.98
CA SER A 152 4.36 -0.16 15.79
C SER A 152 4.79 -1.62 15.82
N SER A 153 4.32 -2.39 14.87
CA SER A 153 4.70 -3.79 14.69
C SER A 153 4.87 -4.09 13.21
N PRO A 154 5.52 -5.19 12.84
CA PRO A 154 5.56 -5.62 11.45
C PRO A 154 4.17 -5.65 10.83
N ARG A 155 4.02 -5.04 9.65
CA ARG A 155 2.77 -5.05 8.88
C ARG A 155 3.02 -5.56 7.48
N TYR A 156 2.05 -6.29 6.97
CA TYR A 156 2.04 -6.82 5.61
C TYR A 156 0.96 -6.13 4.81
N THR A 157 1.33 -5.62 3.65
CA THR A 157 0.40 -4.98 2.72
C THR A 157 0.51 -5.58 1.33
N LEU A 158 -0.55 -5.44 0.56
CA LEU A 158 -0.56 -5.62 -0.88
C LEU A 158 -0.61 -4.24 -1.51
N ASN A 159 0.35 -3.93 -2.35
CA ASN A 159 0.43 -2.67 -3.09
C ASN A 159 0.33 -2.95 -4.59
N MET A 160 -0.53 -2.21 -5.27
CA MET A 160 -0.65 -2.28 -6.73
C MET A 160 -0.70 -0.87 -7.30
N PHE A 161 0.22 -0.59 -8.22
CA PHE A 161 0.43 0.71 -8.82
C PHE A 161 -0.17 0.74 -10.22
N TYR A 162 -0.99 1.75 -10.49
CA TYR A 162 -1.75 1.88 -11.72
C TYR A 162 -1.35 3.11 -12.50
N LYS A 163 -1.22 2.96 -13.82
CA LYS A 163 -0.92 4.04 -14.76
C LYS A 163 -1.93 4.05 -15.90
N TYR A 164 -2.25 5.24 -16.41
CA TYR A 164 -3.01 5.36 -17.66
C TYR A 164 -2.23 4.73 -18.81
N ASP A 165 -2.96 4.03 -19.69
CA ASP A 165 -2.41 3.51 -20.94
C ASP A 165 -1.98 4.63 -21.88
#